data_34d03a880d365c80549b25f5dc19fcac
#
_entry.id   34d03a880d365c80549b25f5dc19fcac
#
_cell.length_a   1.000
_cell.length_b   1.000
_cell.length_c   1.000
_cell.angle_alpha   90.00
_cell.angle_beta   90.00
_cell.angle_gamma   90.00
#
_symmetry.space_group_name_H-M   'P 1'
#
loop_
_entity.id
_entity.type
_entity.pdbx_description
1 polymer ?
#
loop_
_entity_poly.entity_id
_entity_poly.type
_entity_poly.pdbx_seq_one_letter_code
_entity_poly.pdbx_strand_id
1 'polypeptide(L)'
;MKAVILAAGLGSRLRPITNEVPKCMVPVNGIRIIDKQIDNLLQNGVTEIFVVDGYKAEILAAHLNEIYPQVHIVSNPRYAETNNMYSLFLTAQYVKGEEFLLMNSDVYYDTNIIEGMLQGENQSKIACDRSGYIEESMKITLDGDKINDISKKITPEEH
;
A
#
# COMPACT_ATOMS: atom_id res chain seq x y z
N MET A 1 -4.27 12.44 -10.36
CA MET A 1 -3.76 11.07 -10.09
C MET A 1 -4.55 10.43 -8.97
N LYS A 2 -4.81 9.13 -9.06
CA LYS A 2 -5.54 8.34 -8.06
C LYS A 2 -4.57 7.56 -7.17
N ALA A 3 -5.04 7.07 -6.02
CA ALA A 3 -4.28 6.16 -5.19
C ALA A 3 -5.16 4.99 -4.72
N VAL A 4 -4.55 3.79 -4.62
CA VAL A 4 -5.16 2.58 -4.08
C VAL A 4 -4.29 2.07 -2.94
N ILE A 5 -4.88 1.94 -1.75
CA ILE A 5 -4.23 1.38 -0.56
C ILE A 5 -4.86 0.00 -0.27
N LEU A 6 -4.05 -1.05 -0.30
CA LEU A 6 -4.50 -2.42 -0.05
C LEU A 6 -4.42 -2.74 1.45
N ALA A 7 -5.56 -2.71 2.14
CA ALA A 7 -5.67 -2.85 3.59
C ALA A 7 -6.49 -4.08 4.05
N ALA A 8 -6.78 -5.02 3.16
CA ALA A 8 -7.64 -6.16 3.45
C ALA A 8 -6.97 -7.29 4.27
N GLY A 9 -5.64 -7.30 4.40
CA GLY A 9 -4.86 -8.42 4.94
C GLY A 9 -5.04 -8.68 6.44
N LEU A 10 -4.90 -9.95 6.85
CA LEU A 10 -5.04 -10.43 8.24
C LEU A 10 -4.01 -9.89 9.23
N GLY A 11 -2.81 -9.53 8.77
CA GLY A 11 -1.74 -9.04 9.65
C GLY A 11 -1.25 -10.03 10.70
N SER A 12 -1.35 -11.33 10.45
CA SER A 12 -1.12 -12.42 11.44
C SER A 12 0.25 -12.38 12.14
N ARG A 13 1.29 -11.86 11.47
CA ARG A 13 2.65 -11.72 12.04
C ARG A 13 2.76 -10.66 13.14
N LEU A 14 1.83 -9.72 13.23
CA LEU A 14 1.79 -8.67 14.25
C LEU A 14 0.84 -9.00 15.41
N ARG A 15 0.38 -10.24 15.55
CA ARG A 15 -0.41 -10.66 16.71
C ARG A 15 0.45 -10.57 17.98
N PRO A 16 -0.11 -10.17 19.13
CA PRO A 16 -1.55 -10.01 19.41
C PRO A 16 -2.16 -8.64 18.99
N ILE A 17 -1.36 -7.65 18.58
CA ILE A 17 -1.84 -6.29 18.27
C ILE A 17 -2.97 -6.32 17.23
N THR A 18 -2.78 -7.10 16.16
CA THR A 18 -3.78 -7.23 15.09
C THR A 18 -4.99 -8.10 15.44
N ASN A 19 -5.08 -8.61 16.68
CA ASN A 19 -6.32 -9.20 17.16
C ASN A 19 -7.39 -8.13 17.43
N GLU A 20 -6.98 -6.89 17.71
CA GLU A 20 -7.89 -5.79 18.06
C GLU A 20 -8.11 -4.82 16.89
N VAL A 21 -7.08 -4.56 16.07
CA VAL A 21 -7.14 -3.59 14.99
C VAL A 21 -6.55 -4.17 13.70
N PRO A 22 -6.97 -3.70 12.50
CA PRO A 22 -6.32 -4.09 11.25
C PRO A 22 -4.88 -3.55 11.22
N LYS A 23 -3.99 -4.24 10.51
CA LYS A 23 -2.54 -3.95 10.46
C LYS A 23 -2.23 -2.48 10.13
N CYS A 24 -2.96 -1.89 9.21
CA CYS A 24 -2.79 -0.50 8.79
C CYS A 24 -3.10 0.53 9.89
N MET A 25 -3.82 0.14 10.95
CA MET A 25 -4.14 1.00 12.09
C MET A 25 -3.15 0.85 13.25
N VAL A 26 -2.13 0.00 13.13
CA VAL A 26 -1.05 -0.09 14.13
C VAL A 26 -0.30 1.24 14.15
N PRO A 27 -0.09 1.86 15.34
CA PRO A 27 0.62 3.12 15.42
C PRO A 27 2.13 2.93 15.35
N VAL A 28 2.79 3.83 14.62
CA VAL A 28 4.24 4.03 14.63
C VAL A 28 4.50 5.43 15.15
N ASN A 29 5.22 5.55 16.26
CA ASN A 29 5.44 6.82 16.96
C ASN A 29 4.14 7.61 17.23
N GLY A 30 3.06 6.90 17.58
CA GLY A 30 1.75 7.51 17.89
C GLY A 30 0.87 7.83 16.69
N ILE A 31 1.33 7.65 15.46
CA ILE A 31 0.58 7.89 14.22
C ILE A 31 0.25 6.54 13.56
N ARG A 32 -1.01 6.29 13.24
CA ARG A 32 -1.41 5.06 12.53
C ARG A 32 -0.79 5.05 11.13
N ILE A 33 -0.38 3.87 10.65
CA ILE A 33 0.21 3.73 9.32
C ILE A 33 -0.74 4.27 8.24
N ILE A 34 -2.02 3.94 8.32
CA ILE A 34 -3.01 4.40 7.34
C ILE A 34 -3.16 5.93 7.34
N ASP A 35 -3.14 6.57 8.52
CA ASP A 35 -3.23 8.02 8.63
C ASP A 35 -2.01 8.68 7.97
N LYS A 36 -0.81 8.19 8.27
CA LYS A 36 0.42 8.69 7.64
C LYS A 36 0.40 8.56 6.13
N GLN A 37 -0.12 7.43 5.61
CA GLN A 37 -0.21 7.20 4.16
C GLN A 37 -1.20 8.17 3.50
N ILE A 38 -2.39 8.33 4.07
CA ILE A 38 -3.42 9.24 3.53
C ILE A 38 -2.94 10.69 3.60
N ASP A 39 -2.36 11.12 4.72
CA ASP A 39 -1.83 12.47 4.88
C ASP A 39 -0.71 12.76 3.87
N ASN A 40 0.21 11.81 3.65
CA ASN A 40 1.25 11.96 2.63
C ASN A 40 0.66 12.13 1.21
N LEU A 41 -0.39 11.39 0.87
CA LEU A 41 -1.09 11.51 -0.41
C LEU A 41 -1.76 12.88 -0.56
N LEU A 42 -2.51 13.31 0.45
CA LEU A 42 -3.22 14.59 0.45
C LEU A 42 -2.25 15.77 0.36
N GLN A 43 -1.13 15.73 1.10
CA GLN A 43 -0.06 16.74 1.04
C GLN A 43 0.54 16.88 -0.36
N ASN A 44 0.56 15.80 -1.13
CA ASN A 44 1.05 15.77 -2.51
C ASN A 44 -0.06 15.98 -3.56
N GLY A 45 -1.24 16.43 -3.17
CA GLY A 45 -2.34 16.73 -4.09
C GLY A 45 -3.07 15.51 -4.66
N VAL A 46 -2.81 14.30 -4.13
CA VAL A 46 -3.55 13.09 -4.50
C VAL A 46 -4.80 12.99 -3.61
N THR A 47 -5.94 13.40 -4.15
CA THR A 47 -7.20 13.54 -3.38
C THR A 47 -8.20 12.42 -3.65
N GLU A 48 -8.06 11.68 -4.73
CA GLU A 48 -8.92 10.54 -5.10
C GLU A 48 -8.27 9.24 -4.60
N ILE A 49 -8.62 8.86 -3.37
CA ILE A 49 -7.98 7.76 -2.63
C ILE A 49 -8.99 6.64 -2.41
N PHE A 50 -8.62 5.40 -2.77
CA PHE A 50 -9.39 4.19 -2.59
C PHE A 50 -8.67 3.30 -1.57
N VAL A 51 -9.34 2.93 -0.49
CA VAL A 51 -8.82 1.99 0.51
C VAL A 51 -9.59 0.68 0.39
N VAL A 52 -8.89 -0.42 0.12
CA VAL A 52 -9.51 -1.75 0.05
C VAL A 52 -9.46 -2.38 1.43
N ASP A 53 -10.60 -2.49 2.08
CA ASP A 53 -10.75 -3.12 3.39
C ASP A 53 -11.03 -4.63 3.30
N GLY A 54 -11.01 -5.32 4.45
CA GLY A 54 -11.32 -6.75 4.56
C GLY A 54 -11.29 -7.20 6.02
N TYR A 55 -10.14 -7.61 6.53
CA TYR A 55 -10.02 -7.98 7.93
C TYR A 55 -10.31 -6.77 8.84
N LYS A 56 -11.27 -6.95 9.78
CA LYS A 56 -11.74 -5.88 10.68
C LYS A 56 -12.19 -4.60 9.93
N ALA A 57 -12.86 -4.81 8.80
CA ALA A 57 -13.35 -3.75 7.93
C ALA A 57 -14.15 -2.67 8.67
N GLU A 58 -15.01 -3.07 9.62
CA GLU A 58 -15.86 -2.16 10.40
C GLU A 58 -15.03 -1.14 11.20
N ILE A 59 -13.90 -1.58 11.80
CA ILE A 59 -13.03 -0.70 12.60
C ILE A 59 -12.32 0.31 11.68
N LEU A 60 -11.79 -0.16 10.54
CA LEU A 60 -11.14 0.70 9.56
C LEU A 60 -12.13 1.68 8.94
N ALA A 61 -13.30 1.19 8.53
CA ALA A 61 -14.34 2.02 7.92
C ALA A 61 -14.85 3.11 8.89
N ALA A 62 -15.08 2.78 10.17
CA ALA A 62 -15.48 3.77 11.17
C ALA A 62 -14.42 4.88 11.29
N HIS A 63 -13.15 4.53 11.40
CA HIS A 63 -12.05 5.48 11.49
C HIS A 63 -11.95 6.37 10.24
N LEU A 64 -11.98 5.76 9.03
CA LEU A 64 -11.87 6.50 7.79
C LEU A 64 -13.05 7.46 7.58
N ASN A 65 -14.27 7.02 7.87
CA ASN A 65 -15.46 7.88 7.75
C ASN A 65 -15.43 9.07 8.72
N GLU A 66 -14.84 8.91 9.90
CA GLU A 66 -14.70 9.98 10.90
C GLU A 66 -13.60 10.98 10.52
N ILE A 67 -12.42 10.50 10.13
CA ILE A 67 -11.23 11.34 9.97
C ILE A 67 -10.99 11.75 8.50
N TYR A 68 -11.31 10.87 7.55
CA TYR A 68 -11.06 11.05 6.12
C TYR A 68 -12.32 10.76 5.28
N PRO A 69 -13.42 11.49 5.47
CA PRO A 69 -14.71 11.21 4.81
C PRO A 69 -14.66 11.31 3.27
N GLN A 70 -13.59 11.88 2.71
CA GLN A 70 -13.34 11.97 1.27
C GLN A 70 -12.72 10.68 0.69
N VAL A 71 -12.26 9.73 1.52
CA VAL A 71 -11.66 8.48 1.07
C VAL A 71 -12.75 7.49 0.68
N HIS A 72 -12.56 6.81 -0.45
CA HIS A 72 -13.48 5.78 -0.94
C HIS A 72 -13.10 4.40 -0.38
N ILE A 73 -14.03 3.75 0.29
CA ILE A 73 -13.81 2.40 0.83
C ILE A 73 -14.34 1.37 -0.17
N VAL A 74 -13.49 0.39 -0.53
CA VAL A 74 -13.83 -0.73 -1.40
C VAL A 74 -13.70 -2.02 -0.59
N SER A 75 -14.79 -2.75 -0.40
CA SER A 75 -14.77 -3.94 0.46
C SER A 75 -14.33 -5.19 -0.28
N ASN A 76 -13.38 -5.95 0.32
CA ASN A 76 -13.03 -7.30 -0.10
C ASN A 76 -13.59 -8.32 0.91
N PRO A 77 -14.81 -8.85 0.71
CA PRO A 77 -15.40 -9.82 1.62
C PRO A 77 -14.69 -11.19 1.59
N ARG A 78 -13.87 -11.45 0.56
CA ARG A 78 -13.10 -12.68 0.39
C ARG A 78 -11.62 -12.54 0.81
N TYR A 79 -11.31 -11.58 1.66
CA TYR A 79 -9.93 -11.27 2.07
C TYR A 79 -9.16 -12.48 2.64
N ALA A 80 -9.85 -13.41 3.31
CA ALA A 80 -9.22 -14.61 3.89
C ALA A 80 -8.84 -15.68 2.84
N GLU A 81 -9.42 -15.64 1.65
CA GLU A 81 -9.25 -16.63 0.57
C GLU A 81 -8.47 -16.07 -0.62
N THR A 82 -8.28 -14.75 -0.67
CA THR A 82 -7.72 -14.04 -1.81
C THR A 82 -6.41 -13.32 -1.43
N ASN A 83 -5.73 -12.78 -2.43
CA ASN A 83 -4.48 -12.05 -2.27
C ASN A 83 -4.63 -10.56 -2.69
N ASN A 84 -3.53 -9.82 -2.65
CA ASN A 84 -3.49 -8.41 -3.02
C ASN A 84 -3.95 -8.15 -4.46
N MET A 85 -3.72 -9.06 -5.40
CA MET A 85 -4.18 -8.92 -6.80
C MET A 85 -5.70 -8.89 -6.89
N TYR A 86 -6.40 -9.70 -6.10
CA TYR A 86 -7.86 -9.66 -6.06
C TYR A 86 -8.37 -8.37 -5.42
N SER A 87 -7.74 -7.91 -4.36
CA SER A 87 -8.06 -6.59 -3.76
C SER A 87 -7.87 -5.46 -4.76
N LEU A 88 -6.78 -5.46 -5.53
CA LEU A 88 -6.58 -4.51 -6.63
C LEU A 88 -7.64 -4.65 -7.73
N PHE A 89 -7.99 -5.88 -8.12
CA PHE A 89 -9.03 -6.14 -9.12
C PHE A 89 -10.38 -5.50 -8.75
N LEU A 90 -10.75 -5.50 -7.47
CA LEU A 90 -11.99 -4.86 -7.00
C LEU A 90 -12.01 -3.34 -7.25
N THR A 91 -10.85 -2.71 -7.36
CA THR A 91 -10.73 -1.27 -7.67
C THR A 91 -10.67 -0.98 -9.18
N ALA A 92 -10.66 -2.01 -10.05
CA ALA A 92 -10.45 -1.86 -11.48
C ALA A 92 -11.43 -0.87 -12.15
N GLN A 93 -12.70 -0.84 -11.71
CA GLN A 93 -13.70 0.08 -12.25
C GLN A 93 -13.38 1.55 -11.99
N TYR A 94 -12.53 1.86 -11.01
CA TYR A 94 -12.15 3.22 -10.63
C TYR A 94 -10.82 3.67 -11.23
N VAL A 95 -9.91 2.71 -11.52
CA VAL A 95 -8.53 3.04 -11.93
C VAL A 95 -8.15 2.54 -13.33
N LYS A 96 -9.03 1.77 -14.01
CA LYS A 96 -8.75 1.25 -15.35
C LYS A 96 -8.57 2.38 -16.37
N GLY A 97 -7.41 2.40 -17.01
CA GLY A 97 -7.07 3.42 -18.02
C GLY A 97 -6.57 4.74 -17.42
N GLU A 98 -6.35 4.79 -16.10
CA GLU A 98 -5.87 5.94 -15.37
C GLU A 98 -4.49 5.67 -14.77
N GLU A 99 -3.70 6.71 -14.57
CA GLU A 99 -2.51 6.63 -13.73
C GLU A 99 -2.89 6.61 -12.26
N PHE A 100 -2.31 5.70 -11.49
CA PHE A 100 -2.56 5.60 -10.06
C PHE A 100 -1.36 5.11 -9.28
N LEU A 101 -1.28 5.50 -8.02
CA LEU A 101 -0.35 4.95 -7.04
C LEU A 101 -0.96 3.70 -6.39
N LEU A 102 -0.20 2.61 -6.34
CA LEU A 102 -0.58 1.39 -5.64
C LEU A 102 0.29 1.22 -4.40
N MET A 103 -0.32 1.03 -3.24
CA MET A 103 0.38 0.93 -1.98
C MET A 103 -0.14 -0.24 -1.12
N ASN A 104 0.78 -0.93 -0.45
CA ASN A 104 0.43 -1.80 0.66
C ASN A 104 0.25 -0.97 1.93
N SER A 105 -0.77 -1.27 2.72
CA SER A 105 -1.13 -0.51 3.92
C SER A 105 -0.24 -0.77 5.15
N ASP A 106 0.84 -1.52 4.99
CA ASP A 106 1.75 -1.91 6.06
C ASP A 106 3.14 -1.25 5.95
N VAL A 107 3.28 -0.24 5.10
CA VAL A 107 4.52 0.50 4.89
C VAL A 107 4.40 1.89 5.49
N TYR A 108 5.33 2.24 6.37
CA TYR A 108 5.47 3.58 6.93
C TYR A 108 6.62 4.29 6.24
N TYR A 109 6.36 5.43 5.60
CA TYR A 109 7.33 6.13 4.77
C TYR A 109 7.18 7.66 4.88
N ASP A 110 8.23 8.36 4.48
CA ASP A 110 8.25 9.83 4.44
C ASP A 110 7.53 10.37 3.20
N THR A 111 6.99 11.59 3.28
CA THR A 111 6.22 12.22 2.22
C THR A 111 6.99 12.37 0.91
N ASN A 112 8.33 12.55 0.97
CA ASN A 112 9.20 12.67 -0.19
C ASN A 112 9.19 11.43 -1.11
N ILE A 113 8.80 10.26 -0.59
CA ILE A 113 8.60 9.06 -1.44
C ILE A 113 7.47 9.30 -2.45
N ILE A 114 6.36 9.91 -2.00
CA ILE A 114 5.25 10.25 -2.91
C ILE A 114 5.68 11.31 -3.92
N GLU A 115 6.41 12.34 -3.48
CA GLU A 115 6.97 13.36 -4.38
C GLU A 115 7.81 12.73 -5.49
N GLY A 116 8.71 11.81 -5.14
CA GLY A 116 9.55 11.08 -6.11
C GLY A 116 8.74 10.20 -7.06
N MET A 117 7.68 9.54 -6.58
CA MET A 117 6.78 8.72 -7.41
C MET A 117 5.97 9.56 -8.40
N LEU A 118 5.62 10.80 -8.04
CA LEU A 118 4.85 11.71 -8.89
C LEU A 118 5.71 12.43 -9.96
N GLN A 119 7.04 12.45 -9.83
CA GLN A 119 7.93 13.10 -10.78
C GLN A 119 8.08 12.28 -12.07
N GLY A 120 8.17 12.98 -13.21
CA GLY A 120 8.35 12.39 -14.56
C GLY A 120 7.04 11.87 -15.16
N GLU A 121 7.05 11.67 -16.49
CA GLU A 121 5.84 11.35 -17.25
C GLU A 121 5.85 9.91 -17.76
N ASN A 122 4.64 9.31 -17.83
CA ASN A 122 4.32 8.08 -18.57
C ASN A 122 5.21 6.85 -18.29
N GLN A 123 5.68 6.67 -17.06
CA GLN A 123 6.47 5.49 -16.69
C GLN A 123 5.92 4.81 -15.45
N SER A 124 5.80 3.49 -15.49
CA SER A 124 5.57 2.69 -14.29
C SER A 124 6.82 2.69 -13.43
N LYS A 125 6.68 3.03 -12.14
CA LYS A 125 7.78 3.14 -11.18
C LYS A 125 7.50 2.27 -9.96
N ILE A 126 8.56 1.85 -9.30
CA ILE A 126 8.51 1.16 -8.01
C ILE A 126 9.48 1.87 -7.06
N ALA A 127 8.98 2.22 -5.87
CA ALA A 127 9.84 2.67 -4.79
C ALA A 127 10.54 1.44 -4.17
N CYS A 128 11.87 1.47 -4.09
CA CYS A 128 12.69 0.38 -3.61
C CYS A 128 13.60 0.86 -2.48
N ASP A 129 13.75 0.02 -1.46
CA ASP A 129 14.73 0.21 -0.40
C ASP A 129 16.05 -0.48 -0.81
N ARG A 130 17.16 0.25 -0.68
CA ARG A 130 18.53 -0.25 -0.94
C ARG A 130 19.31 -0.57 0.34
N SER A 131 18.65 -0.57 1.50
CA SER A 131 19.33 -0.67 2.80
C SER A 131 19.90 -2.06 3.11
N GLY A 132 19.58 -3.09 2.34
CA GLY A 132 20.16 -4.40 2.50
C GLY A 132 19.28 -5.56 2.04
N TYR A 133 19.90 -6.74 1.95
CA TYR A 133 19.23 -7.98 1.58
C TYR A 133 18.39 -8.51 2.76
N ILE A 134 17.09 -8.74 2.52
CA ILE A 134 16.18 -9.40 3.44
C ILE A 134 15.58 -10.62 2.73
N GLU A 135 15.83 -11.82 3.23
CA GLU A 135 15.43 -13.08 2.58
C GLU A 135 13.94 -13.15 2.25
N GLU A 136 13.07 -12.70 3.16
CA GLU A 136 11.60 -12.73 2.99
C GLU A 136 11.03 -11.63 2.10
N SER A 137 11.82 -10.60 1.77
CA SER A 137 11.34 -9.47 0.97
C SER A 137 11.18 -9.83 -0.50
N MET A 138 10.36 -9.06 -1.22
CA MET A 138 10.41 -9.01 -2.68
C MET A 138 11.68 -8.24 -3.05
N LYS A 139 12.52 -8.87 -3.85
CA LYS A 139 13.77 -8.30 -4.35
C LYS A 139 13.63 -7.97 -5.83
N ILE A 140 14.43 -7.05 -6.30
CA ILE A 140 14.48 -6.66 -7.70
C ILE A 140 15.89 -6.79 -8.25
N THR A 141 16.02 -7.10 -9.53
CA THR A 141 17.25 -6.91 -10.31
C THR A 141 17.04 -5.79 -11.30
N LEU A 142 18.12 -5.07 -11.62
CA LEU A 142 18.08 -3.92 -12.51
C LEU A 142 18.97 -4.17 -13.75
N ASP A 143 18.51 -3.65 -14.89
CA ASP A 143 19.32 -3.44 -16.09
C ASP A 143 19.37 -1.91 -16.32
N GLY A 144 20.45 -1.28 -15.89
CA GLY A 144 20.53 0.17 -15.75
C GLY A 144 19.48 0.67 -14.74
N ASP A 145 18.56 1.54 -15.18
CA ASP A 145 17.46 2.07 -14.37
C ASP A 145 16.14 1.29 -14.56
N LYS A 146 16.16 0.21 -15.33
CA LYS A 146 14.97 -0.60 -15.59
C LYS A 146 14.94 -1.84 -14.71
N ILE A 147 13.75 -2.17 -14.22
CA ILE A 147 13.54 -3.42 -13.50
C ILE A 147 13.59 -4.57 -14.51
N ASN A 148 14.50 -5.53 -14.26
CA ASN A 148 14.64 -6.74 -15.05
C ASN A 148 13.82 -7.90 -14.46
N ASP A 149 13.88 -8.11 -13.12
CA ASP A 149 13.11 -9.14 -12.43
C ASP A 149 12.66 -8.69 -11.05
N ILE A 150 11.54 -9.27 -10.57
CA ILE A 150 10.98 -9.07 -9.24
C ILE A 150 10.64 -10.42 -8.64
N SER A 151 11.41 -10.88 -7.64
CA SER A 151 11.20 -12.19 -7.04
C SER A 151 11.71 -12.25 -5.60
N LYS A 152 11.08 -13.12 -4.79
CA LYS A 152 11.64 -13.53 -3.50
C LYS A 152 12.84 -14.44 -3.64
N LYS A 153 12.99 -15.11 -4.80
CA LYS A 153 14.03 -16.12 -5.05
C LYS A 153 15.37 -15.53 -5.52
N ILE A 154 15.42 -14.22 -5.78
CA ILE A 154 16.67 -13.56 -6.12
C ILE A 154 17.67 -13.73 -4.99
N THR A 155 18.87 -14.18 -5.31
CA THR A 155 19.96 -14.45 -4.35
C THR A 155 20.76 -13.17 -4.05
N PRO A 156 21.60 -13.14 -2.98
CA PRO A 156 22.45 -11.99 -2.69
C PRO A 156 23.43 -11.63 -3.81
N GLU A 157 23.87 -12.60 -4.62
CA GLU A 157 24.78 -12.37 -5.75
C GLU A 157 24.08 -11.70 -6.94
N GLU A 158 22.75 -11.80 -7.03
CA GLU A 158 21.92 -11.25 -8.12
C GLU A 158 21.25 -9.92 -7.74
N HIS A 159 21.27 -9.57 -6.42
CA HIS A 159 20.58 -8.40 -5.87
C HIS A 159 21.40 -7.10 -6.03
#